data_d47db66a2aa8f1970dbcf37d9985b525
#
_entry.id   d47db66a2aa8f1970dbcf37d9985b525
#
_cell.length_a   1.000
_cell.length_b   1.000
_cell.length_c   1.000
_cell.angle_alpha   90.00
_cell.angle_beta   90.00
_cell.angle_gamma   90.00
#
_symmetry.space_group_name_H-M   'P 1'
#
loop_
_entity.id
_entity.type
_entity.pdbx_description
1 polymer ?
#
loop_
_entity_poly.entity_id
_entity_poly.type
_entity_poly.pdbx_seq_one_letter_code
_entity_poly.pdbx_strand_id
1 'polypeptide(L)'
;MKQHRLAAAVALVSLVLAGCDSQTSVELKTPAQKASYGIGLNMGKSLAQEGMDDLDSKAVALGIEDAVGKKEQKLKDDELIEAFAALQKRAEERLTKMSEEASTAGKKFLEENAKKAGVVTTASGLQYE
;
A
#
# COMPACT_ATOMS: atom_id res chain seq x y z
N MET A 1 56.49 -15.72 51.09
CA MET A 1 55.21 -16.38 51.33
C MET A 1 54.13 -15.31 51.47
N LYS A 2 53.47 -14.92 50.43
CA LYS A 2 52.21 -14.17 50.49
C LYS A 2 51.47 -14.39 49.15
N GLN A 3 50.36 -15.09 49.21
CA GLN A 3 49.48 -15.42 48.08
C GLN A 3 48.67 -14.17 47.73
N HIS A 4 48.75 -13.70 46.53
CA HIS A 4 47.86 -12.68 45.98
C HIS A 4 46.76 -13.39 45.20
N ARG A 5 45.55 -13.38 45.75
CA ARG A 5 44.30 -13.84 45.07
C ARG A 5 43.88 -12.76 44.07
N LEU A 6 44.02 -13.04 42.80
CA LEU A 6 43.43 -12.25 41.73
C LEU A 6 41.98 -12.66 41.55
N ALA A 7 41.06 -11.76 41.93
CA ALA A 7 39.65 -11.89 41.64
C ALA A 7 39.40 -11.36 40.22
N ALA A 8 39.09 -12.26 39.29
CA ALA A 8 38.65 -11.90 37.96
C ALA A 8 37.17 -11.53 37.98
N ALA A 9 36.89 -10.25 37.85
CA ALA A 9 35.51 -9.76 37.64
C ALA A 9 35.14 -9.94 36.17
N VAL A 10 34.27 -10.91 35.87
CA VAL A 10 33.66 -11.09 34.55
C VAL A 10 32.50 -10.09 34.44
N ALA A 11 32.71 -9.00 33.73
CA ALA A 11 31.63 -8.08 33.37
C ALA A 11 30.86 -8.67 32.18
N LEU A 12 29.65 -9.19 32.44
CA LEU A 12 28.69 -9.54 31.41
C LEU A 12 28.12 -8.25 30.79
N VAL A 13 28.63 -7.92 29.61
CA VAL A 13 28.03 -6.89 28.75
C VAL A 13 26.86 -7.48 28.06
N SER A 14 25.65 -7.23 28.60
CA SER A 14 24.39 -7.53 27.97
C SER A 14 24.20 -6.58 26.80
N LEU A 15 24.48 -7.03 25.55
CA LEU A 15 24.05 -6.34 24.33
C LEU A 15 22.53 -6.44 24.24
N VAL A 16 21.83 -5.41 24.67
CA VAL A 16 20.44 -5.19 24.34
C VAL A 16 20.40 -4.80 22.86
N LEU A 17 20.11 -5.75 21.99
CA LEU A 17 19.69 -5.50 20.62
C LEU A 17 18.30 -4.85 20.68
N ALA A 18 18.25 -3.55 20.91
CA ALA A 18 17.10 -2.74 20.60
C ALA A 18 16.95 -2.77 19.07
N GLY A 19 16.11 -3.66 18.59
CA GLY A 19 15.60 -3.63 17.22
C GLY A 19 14.82 -2.32 17.03
N CYS A 20 15.52 -1.25 16.66
CA CYS A 20 14.88 -0.06 16.13
C CYS A 20 14.27 -0.46 14.80
N ASP A 21 12.97 -0.66 14.78
CA ASP A 21 12.14 -0.48 13.58
C ASP A 21 12.26 1.01 13.20
N SER A 22 13.38 1.33 12.58
CA SER A 22 13.65 2.67 12.07
C SER A 22 12.76 2.87 10.86
N GLN A 23 11.53 3.32 11.08
CA GLN A 23 10.84 4.10 10.08
C GLN A 23 11.73 5.31 9.81
N THR A 24 12.63 5.17 8.84
CA THR A 24 13.47 6.25 8.37
C THR A 24 12.53 7.30 7.79
N SER A 25 12.26 8.36 8.56
CA SER A 25 11.47 9.49 8.07
C SER A 25 12.23 10.08 6.87
N VAL A 26 11.69 9.87 5.68
CA VAL A 26 12.29 10.44 4.46
C VAL A 26 12.08 11.95 4.50
N GLU A 27 13.18 12.70 4.52
CA GLU A 27 13.11 14.16 4.43
C GLU A 27 12.75 14.59 3.00
N LEU A 28 11.85 15.58 2.90
CA LEU A 28 11.41 16.15 1.62
C LEU A 28 11.90 17.61 1.48
N LYS A 29 13.21 17.81 1.66
CA LYS A 29 13.82 19.14 1.66
C LYS A 29 14.32 19.56 0.28
N THR A 30 15.00 18.66 -0.41
CA THR A 30 15.62 18.95 -1.72
C THR A 30 14.62 18.82 -2.87
N PRO A 31 14.82 19.50 -4.02
CA PRO A 31 14.01 19.31 -5.22
C PRO A 31 13.96 17.84 -5.68
N ALA A 32 15.05 17.11 -5.60
CA ALA A 32 15.11 15.70 -5.96
C ALA A 32 14.21 14.84 -5.04
N GLN A 33 14.26 15.04 -3.73
CA GLN A 33 13.39 14.32 -2.79
C GLN A 33 11.91 14.61 -3.02
N LYS A 34 11.57 15.87 -3.27
CA LYS A 34 10.20 16.28 -3.59
C LYS A 34 9.71 15.67 -4.90
N ALA A 35 10.53 15.63 -5.93
CA ALA A 35 10.22 15.00 -7.21
C ALA A 35 10.03 13.48 -7.05
N SER A 36 10.91 12.81 -6.32
CA SER A 36 10.80 11.38 -6.02
C SER A 36 9.51 11.05 -5.28
N TYR A 37 9.13 11.86 -4.28
CA TYR A 37 7.84 11.73 -3.60
C TYR A 37 6.67 11.89 -4.56
N GLY A 38 6.71 12.90 -5.45
CA GLY A 38 5.68 13.14 -6.45
C GLY A 38 5.50 11.98 -7.42
N ILE A 39 6.60 11.34 -7.85
CA ILE A 39 6.57 10.13 -8.68
C ILE A 39 5.85 8.99 -7.94
N GLY A 40 6.26 8.72 -6.69
CA GLY A 40 5.64 7.69 -5.86
C GLY A 40 4.16 7.95 -5.61
N LEU A 41 3.78 9.22 -5.35
CA LEU A 41 2.38 9.61 -5.15
C LEU A 41 1.52 9.36 -6.39
N ASN A 42 2.02 9.72 -7.58
CA ASN A 42 1.30 9.51 -8.84
C ASN A 42 1.15 8.02 -9.14
N MET A 43 2.22 7.25 -8.97
CA MET A 43 2.17 5.79 -9.14
C MET A 43 1.17 5.14 -8.19
N GLY A 44 1.20 5.51 -6.90
CA GLY A 44 0.26 4.99 -5.90
C GLY A 44 -1.20 5.32 -6.24
N LYS A 45 -1.49 6.53 -6.74
CA LYS A 45 -2.84 6.91 -7.19
C LYS A 45 -3.31 6.07 -8.37
N SER A 46 -2.46 5.82 -9.37
CA SER A 46 -2.82 4.97 -10.51
C SER A 46 -3.11 3.55 -10.06
N LEU A 47 -2.25 2.98 -9.24
CA LEU A 47 -2.45 1.62 -8.72
C LEU A 47 -3.74 1.49 -7.89
N ALA A 48 -4.07 2.48 -7.07
CA ALA A 48 -5.32 2.50 -6.32
C ALA A 48 -6.56 2.58 -7.23
N GLN A 49 -6.49 3.36 -8.31
CA GLN A 49 -7.58 3.43 -9.31
C GLN A 49 -7.79 2.11 -10.05
N GLU A 50 -6.74 1.30 -10.19
CA GLU A 50 -6.77 -0.04 -10.76
C GLU A 50 -7.17 -1.13 -9.76
N GLY A 51 -7.56 -0.76 -8.53
CA GLY A 51 -7.94 -1.70 -7.47
C GLY A 51 -6.77 -2.39 -6.77
N MET A 52 -5.55 -1.85 -6.94
CA MET A 52 -4.30 -2.37 -6.37
C MET A 52 -3.81 -1.53 -5.18
N ASP A 53 -4.73 -1.07 -4.32
CA ASP A 53 -4.44 -0.20 -3.18
C ASP A 53 -3.88 -0.93 -1.94
N ASP A 54 -3.79 -2.27 -1.99
CA ASP A 54 -3.25 -3.13 -0.94
C ASP A 54 -1.79 -3.59 -1.20
N LEU A 55 -1.08 -2.95 -2.13
CA LEU A 55 0.32 -3.24 -2.41
C LEU A 55 1.23 -2.89 -1.22
N ASP A 56 2.24 -3.74 -1.00
CA ASP A 56 3.29 -3.44 -0.03
C ASP A 56 4.23 -2.35 -0.58
N SER A 57 4.08 -1.14 -0.09
CA SER A 57 4.88 0.02 -0.51
C SER A 57 6.39 -0.15 -0.23
N LYS A 58 6.76 -0.95 0.78
CA LYS A 58 8.17 -1.24 1.07
C LYS A 58 8.76 -2.17 0.02
N ALA A 59 8.00 -3.19 -0.41
CA ALA A 59 8.41 -4.08 -1.49
C ALA A 59 8.54 -3.33 -2.82
N VAL A 60 7.61 -2.42 -3.12
CA VAL A 60 7.71 -1.54 -4.31
C VAL A 60 8.97 -0.68 -4.25
N ALA A 61 9.24 -0.03 -3.13
CA ALA A 61 10.43 0.78 -2.96
C ALA A 61 11.72 -0.03 -3.13
N LEU A 62 11.76 -1.26 -2.59
CA LEU A 62 12.89 -2.19 -2.75
C LEU A 62 13.11 -2.55 -4.23
N GLY A 63 12.05 -2.85 -4.97
CA GLY A 63 12.14 -3.15 -6.40
C GLY A 63 12.69 -1.97 -7.21
N ILE A 64 12.25 -0.76 -6.88
CA ILE A 64 12.78 0.47 -7.49
C ILE A 64 14.27 0.65 -7.16
N GLU A 65 14.65 0.45 -5.91
CA GLU A 65 16.04 0.56 -5.46
C GLU A 65 16.95 -0.44 -6.18
N ASP A 66 16.52 -1.68 -6.30
CA ASP A 66 17.28 -2.74 -6.98
C ASP A 66 17.42 -2.43 -8.49
N ALA A 67 16.35 -1.99 -9.13
CA ALA A 67 16.37 -1.65 -10.56
C ALA A 67 17.27 -0.43 -10.86
N VAL A 68 17.12 0.66 -10.11
CA VAL A 68 17.95 1.87 -10.27
C VAL A 68 19.41 1.59 -9.92
N GLY A 69 19.64 0.77 -8.88
CA GLY A 69 20.96 0.35 -8.44
C GLY A 69 21.62 -0.73 -9.32
N LYS A 70 20.93 -1.20 -10.38
CA LYS A 70 21.39 -2.31 -11.25
C LYS A 70 21.79 -3.56 -10.46
N LYS A 71 21.06 -3.83 -9.37
CA LYS A 71 21.24 -5.03 -8.55
C LYS A 71 20.59 -6.23 -9.22
N GLU A 72 21.04 -7.42 -8.85
CA GLU A 72 20.43 -8.66 -9.31
C GLU A 72 18.99 -8.79 -8.78
N GLN A 73 18.10 -9.30 -9.65
CA GLN A 73 16.70 -9.56 -9.32
C GLN A 73 16.60 -10.62 -8.21
N LYS A 74 15.79 -10.35 -7.18
CA LYS A 74 15.64 -11.23 -6.02
C LYS A 74 14.67 -12.39 -6.24
N LEU A 75 13.72 -12.23 -7.15
CA LEU A 75 12.70 -13.20 -7.47
C LEU A 75 12.92 -13.73 -8.89
N LYS A 76 12.53 -14.94 -9.15
CA LYS A 76 12.54 -15.51 -10.50
C LYS A 76 11.38 -14.96 -11.32
N ASP A 77 11.49 -15.02 -12.64
CA ASP A 77 10.46 -14.49 -13.54
C ASP A 77 9.13 -15.24 -13.41
N ASP A 78 9.16 -16.55 -13.17
CA ASP A 78 7.96 -17.36 -12.93
C ASP A 78 7.25 -16.95 -11.64
N GLU A 79 7.98 -16.67 -10.55
CA GLU A 79 7.42 -16.17 -9.28
C GLU A 79 6.75 -14.79 -9.47
N LEU A 80 7.34 -13.92 -10.28
CA LEU A 80 6.76 -12.60 -10.59
C LEU A 80 5.49 -12.73 -11.44
N ILE A 81 5.48 -13.62 -12.44
CA ILE A 81 4.31 -13.87 -13.28
C ILE A 81 3.14 -14.36 -12.43
N GLU A 82 3.36 -15.34 -11.55
CA GLU A 82 2.33 -15.88 -10.65
C GLU A 82 1.82 -14.78 -9.69
N ALA A 83 2.72 -13.98 -9.11
CA ALA A 83 2.35 -12.90 -8.21
C ALA A 83 1.51 -11.83 -8.91
N PHE A 84 1.88 -11.44 -10.14
CA PHE A 84 1.10 -10.45 -10.92
C PHE A 84 -0.28 -11.00 -11.31
N ALA A 85 -0.37 -12.28 -11.72
CA ALA A 85 -1.66 -12.90 -12.02
C ALA A 85 -2.59 -12.93 -10.80
N ALA A 86 -2.05 -13.28 -9.63
CA ALA A 86 -2.82 -13.26 -8.38
C ALA A 86 -3.26 -11.83 -7.98
N LEU A 87 -2.39 -10.84 -8.17
CA LEU A 87 -2.70 -9.44 -7.90
C LEU A 87 -3.81 -8.93 -8.83
N GLN A 88 -3.71 -9.19 -10.13
CA GLN A 88 -4.71 -8.79 -11.11
C GLN A 88 -6.08 -9.40 -10.79
N LYS A 89 -6.15 -10.69 -10.48
CA LYS A 89 -7.39 -11.36 -10.08
C LYS A 89 -8.04 -10.68 -8.87
N ARG A 90 -7.26 -10.36 -7.84
CA ARG A 90 -7.78 -9.66 -6.65
C ARG A 90 -8.28 -8.26 -6.99
N ALA A 91 -7.57 -7.52 -7.84
CA ALA A 91 -8.00 -6.20 -8.29
C ALA A 91 -9.34 -6.26 -9.03
N GLU A 92 -9.51 -7.22 -9.94
CA GLU A 92 -10.77 -7.45 -10.66
C GLU A 92 -11.93 -7.79 -9.71
N GLU A 93 -11.70 -8.69 -8.74
CA GLU A 93 -12.70 -9.07 -7.73
C GLU A 93 -13.13 -7.86 -6.88
N ARG A 94 -12.19 -7.00 -6.50
CA ARG A 94 -12.47 -5.77 -5.72
C ARG A 94 -13.25 -4.75 -6.54
N LEU A 95 -12.84 -4.50 -7.78
CA LEU A 95 -13.54 -3.57 -8.67
C LEU A 95 -14.98 -4.05 -8.96
N THR A 96 -15.17 -5.35 -9.17
CA THR A 96 -16.51 -5.95 -9.33
C THR A 96 -17.37 -5.70 -8.09
N LYS A 97 -16.84 -5.99 -6.91
CA LYS A 97 -17.54 -5.77 -5.65
C LYS A 97 -17.90 -4.29 -5.44
N MET A 98 -16.97 -3.38 -5.69
CA MET A 98 -17.22 -1.95 -5.59
C MET A 98 -18.31 -1.49 -6.56
N SER A 99 -18.31 -2.01 -7.80
CA SER A 99 -19.35 -1.73 -8.80
C SER A 99 -20.72 -2.23 -8.35
N GLU A 100 -20.81 -3.44 -7.80
CA GLU A 100 -22.06 -4.01 -7.27
C GLU A 100 -22.59 -3.21 -6.08
N GLU A 101 -21.71 -2.81 -5.15
CA GLU A 101 -22.05 -1.97 -4.01
C GLU A 101 -22.56 -0.60 -4.46
N ALA A 102 -21.87 0.04 -5.41
CA ALA A 102 -22.27 1.33 -5.98
C ALA A 102 -23.62 1.22 -6.71
N SER A 103 -23.83 0.16 -7.51
CA SER A 103 -25.11 -0.09 -8.19
C SER A 103 -26.25 -0.27 -7.18
N THR A 104 -26.03 -1.04 -6.13
CA THR A 104 -27.01 -1.28 -5.07
C THR A 104 -27.36 0.01 -4.33
N ALA A 105 -26.35 0.79 -3.95
CA ALA A 105 -26.53 2.09 -3.31
C ALA A 105 -27.28 3.08 -4.23
N GLY A 106 -26.94 3.11 -5.53
CA GLY A 106 -27.62 3.92 -6.53
C GLY A 106 -29.10 3.57 -6.69
N LYS A 107 -29.42 2.28 -6.79
CA LYS A 107 -30.82 1.81 -6.85
C LYS A 107 -31.61 2.23 -5.61
N LYS A 108 -31.06 2.00 -4.42
CA LYS A 108 -31.68 2.41 -3.17
C LYS A 108 -31.91 3.92 -3.11
N PHE A 109 -30.92 4.71 -3.53
CA PHE A 109 -31.07 6.17 -3.60
C PHE A 109 -32.22 6.58 -4.53
N LEU A 110 -32.31 6.00 -5.72
CA LEU A 110 -33.38 6.30 -6.69
C LEU A 110 -34.75 5.88 -6.15
N GLU A 111 -34.88 4.74 -5.49
CA GLU A 111 -36.13 4.27 -4.86
C GLU A 111 -36.58 5.21 -3.72
N GLU A 112 -35.64 5.70 -2.91
CA GLU A 112 -35.93 6.66 -1.83
C GLU A 112 -36.27 8.04 -2.41
N ASN A 113 -35.55 8.47 -3.44
CA ASN A 113 -35.76 9.79 -4.06
C ASN A 113 -37.12 9.87 -4.78
N ALA A 114 -37.56 8.78 -5.43
CA ALA A 114 -38.86 8.73 -6.07
C ALA A 114 -40.05 8.95 -5.12
N LYS A 115 -39.84 8.76 -3.81
CA LYS A 115 -40.89 8.97 -2.79
C LYS A 115 -40.99 10.42 -2.29
N LYS A 116 -40.03 11.27 -2.68
CA LYS A 116 -40.04 12.67 -2.26
C LYS A 116 -41.11 13.47 -3.02
N ALA A 117 -41.73 14.41 -2.32
CA ALA A 117 -42.73 15.31 -2.96
C ALA A 117 -42.02 16.19 -4.01
N GLY A 118 -42.59 16.31 -5.18
CA GLY A 118 -42.04 17.08 -6.30
C GLY A 118 -41.17 16.29 -7.27
N VAL A 119 -40.72 15.12 -6.90
CA VAL A 119 -39.86 14.29 -7.76
C VAL A 119 -40.72 13.53 -8.79
N VAL A 120 -40.40 13.72 -10.05
CA VAL A 120 -41.00 13.01 -11.18
C VAL A 120 -40.01 12.00 -11.73
N THR A 121 -40.47 10.75 -11.92
CA THR A 121 -39.64 9.68 -12.53
C THR A 121 -40.15 9.40 -13.94
N THR A 122 -39.29 9.49 -14.94
CA THR A 122 -39.62 9.16 -16.35
C THR A 122 -39.59 7.66 -16.60
N ALA A 123 -40.10 7.24 -17.76
CA ALA A 123 -40.07 5.83 -18.20
C ALA A 123 -38.64 5.29 -18.37
N SER A 124 -37.64 6.16 -18.59
CA SER A 124 -36.24 5.78 -18.65
C SER A 124 -35.56 5.68 -17.28
N GLY A 125 -36.29 6.01 -16.19
CA GLY A 125 -35.72 6.03 -14.82
C GLY A 125 -35.04 7.34 -14.44
N LEU A 126 -35.00 8.35 -15.32
CA LEU A 126 -34.51 9.69 -14.97
C LEU A 126 -35.44 10.32 -13.94
N GLN A 127 -34.88 10.88 -12.89
CA GLN A 127 -35.62 11.62 -11.87
C GLN A 127 -35.24 13.10 -11.92
N TYR A 128 -36.23 13.98 -11.78
CA TYR A 128 -36.06 15.43 -11.71
C TYR A 128 -37.10 16.05 -10.78
N GLU A 129 -36.81 17.23 -10.28
CA GLU A 129 -37.66 18.06 -9.43
C GLU A 129 -37.90 19.40 -10.09
#